data_06af8fcc4cc1fd54675e8fffc1226b14
#
_entry.id   06af8fcc4cc1fd54675e8fffc1226b14
#
_cell.length_a   1.000
_cell.length_b   1.000
_cell.length_c   1.000
_cell.angle_alpha   90.00
_cell.angle_beta   90.00
_cell.angle_gamma   90.00
#
_symmetry.space_group_name_H-M   'P 1'
#
loop_
_entity.id
_entity.type
_entity.pdbx_description
1 polymer ?
#
loop_
_entity_poly.entity_id
_entity_poly.type
_entity_poly.pdbx_seq_one_letter_code
_entity_poly.pdbx_strand_id
1 'polypeptide(L)'
;EDKKVLDVAMRAVQFETATSTITKASYKNLDAVVSVLNKYPEMMVSIEGNTDNVGEPERNQKLSERRAKACMDYLISKKIAANRLSSKGNGENNPIGDNKTKEGRQQNRRTEFNPIWR
;
A
#
# COMPACT_ATOMS: atom_id res chain seq x y z
N GLU A 1 -2.19 6.28 17.90
CA GLU A 1 -1.85 7.51 17.19
C GLU A 1 -0.97 7.24 15.98
N ASP A 2 0.10 6.46 16.15
CA ASP A 2 0.96 6.08 15.03
C ASP A 2 0.24 5.19 14.03
N LYS A 3 -0.72 4.40 14.49
CA LYS A 3 -1.56 3.61 13.61
C LYS A 3 -2.39 4.52 12.70
N LYS A 4 -2.84 5.68 13.19
CA LYS A 4 -3.57 6.64 12.35
C LYS A 4 -2.68 7.19 11.24
N VAL A 5 -1.40 7.41 11.50
CA VAL A 5 -0.45 7.84 10.46
C VAL A 5 -0.34 6.76 9.38
N LEU A 6 -0.23 5.49 9.78
CA LEU A 6 -0.19 4.38 8.83
C LEU A 6 -1.50 4.27 8.04
N ASP A 7 -2.64 4.41 8.71
CA ASP A 7 -3.95 4.34 8.05
C ASP A 7 -4.12 5.47 7.02
N VAL A 8 -3.68 6.68 7.35
CA VAL A 8 -3.73 7.81 6.42
C VAL A 8 -2.79 7.58 5.23
N ALA A 9 -1.57 7.11 5.49
CA ALA A 9 -0.62 6.79 4.43
C ALA A 9 -1.16 5.71 3.51
N MET A 10 -1.80 4.69 4.11
CA MET A 10 -2.44 3.61 3.38
C MET A 10 -3.47 4.10 2.36
N ARG A 11 -4.28 5.09 2.76
CA ARG A 11 -5.34 5.62 1.90
C ARG A 11 -4.85 6.63 0.89
N ALA A 12 -3.71 7.24 1.16
CA ALA A 12 -3.20 8.34 0.35
C ALA A 12 -2.17 7.92 -0.70
N VAL A 13 -1.65 6.69 -0.61
CA VAL A 13 -0.69 6.20 -1.61
C VAL A 13 -1.43 5.89 -2.90
N GLN A 14 -1.03 6.58 -3.97
CA GLN A 14 -1.64 6.45 -5.27
C GLN A 14 -0.58 6.13 -6.33
N PHE A 15 -1.05 5.54 -7.42
CA PHE A 15 -0.19 5.16 -8.54
C PHE A 15 -0.73 5.79 -9.81
N GLU A 16 0.15 6.00 -10.77
CA GLU A 16 -0.27 6.45 -12.09
C GLU A 16 -1.13 5.34 -12.73
N THR A 17 -2.08 5.75 -13.55
CA THR A 17 -3.10 4.85 -14.10
C THR A 17 -2.48 3.60 -14.72
N ALA A 18 -2.99 2.42 -14.28
CA ALA A 18 -2.60 1.10 -14.80
C ALA A 18 -1.13 0.76 -14.63
N THR A 19 -0.42 1.44 -13.73
CA THR A 19 1.01 1.19 -13.49
C THR A 19 1.29 0.96 -12.01
N SER A 20 2.52 0.55 -11.72
CA SER A 20 3.05 0.50 -10.36
C SER A 20 3.94 1.69 -10.04
N THR A 21 3.87 2.76 -10.83
CA THR A 21 4.63 3.98 -10.59
C THR A 21 3.92 4.83 -9.54
N ILE A 22 4.60 5.07 -8.43
CA ILE A 22 4.08 5.87 -7.33
C ILE A 22 4.00 7.33 -7.77
N THR A 23 2.86 7.99 -7.50
CA THR A 23 2.75 9.42 -7.81
C THR A 23 3.65 10.23 -6.88
N LYS A 24 4.14 11.37 -7.37
CA LYS A 24 5.02 12.24 -6.56
C LYS A 24 4.37 12.69 -5.26
N ALA A 25 3.07 12.99 -5.30
CA ALA A 25 2.33 13.41 -4.12
C ALA A 25 2.30 12.33 -3.03
N SER A 26 2.36 11.04 -3.43
CA SER A 26 2.29 9.93 -2.49
C SER A 26 3.60 9.66 -1.75
N TYR A 27 4.73 10.14 -2.25
CA TYR A 27 6.01 9.95 -1.54
C TYR A 27 6.00 10.57 -0.15
N LYS A 28 5.31 11.69 0.00
CA LYS A 28 5.17 12.36 1.30
C LYS A 28 4.50 11.43 2.33
N ASN A 29 3.51 10.68 1.88
CA ASN A 29 2.81 9.73 2.76
C ASN A 29 3.68 8.53 3.09
N LEU A 30 4.47 8.06 2.13
CA LEU A 30 5.42 6.98 2.36
C LEU A 30 6.50 7.41 3.35
N ASP A 31 6.95 8.65 3.26
CA ASP A 31 7.94 9.18 4.21
C ASP A 31 7.37 9.22 5.64
N ALA A 32 6.07 9.43 5.79
CA ALA A 32 5.42 9.34 7.10
C ALA A 32 5.50 7.92 7.66
N VAL A 33 5.34 6.90 6.80
CA VAL A 33 5.52 5.50 7.18
C VAL A 33 6.96 5.25 7.62
N VAL A 34 7.94 5.78 6.87
CA VAL A 34 9.36 5.66 7.24
C VAL A 34 9.60 6.22 8.64
N SER A 35 9.03 7.38 8.95
CA SER A 35 9.18 8.01 10.27
C SER A 35 8.64 7.12 11.39
N VAL A 36 7.48 6.50 11.18
CA VAL A 36 6.90 5.58 12.15
C VAL A 36 7.81 4.36 12.34
N LEU A 37 8.32 3.79 11.26
CA LEU A 37 9.17 2.61 11.33
C LEU A 37 10.50 2.91 12.03
N ASN A 38 11.03 4.10 11.84
CA ASN A 38 12.27 4.53 12.55
C ASN A 38 12.02 4.75 14.04
N LYS A 39 10.82 5.18 14.39
CA LYS A 39 10.44 5.39 15.79
C LYS A 39 10.26 4.06 16.55
N TYR A 40 9.82 3.02 15.84
CA TYR A 40 9.58 1.70 16.44
C TYR A 40 10.41 0.63 15.72
N PRO A 41 11.71 0.50 16.09
CA PRO A 41 12.63 -0.40 15.37
C PRO A 41 12.21 -1.87 15.34
N GLU A 42 11.37 -2.29 16.29
CA GLU A 42 10.88 -3.68 16.37
C GLU A 42 9.65 -3.93 15.52
N MET A 43 9.02 -2.88 14.98
CA MET A 43 7.81 -3.04 14.19
C MET A 43 8.09 -3.66 12.85
N MET A 44 7.27 -4.65 12.47
CA MET A 44 7.26 -5.23 11.14
C MET A 44 5.99 -4.77 10.44
N VAL A 45 6.00 -4.69 9.12
CA VAL A 45 4.86 -4.23 8.33
C VAL A 45 4.61 -5.16 7.15
N SER A 46 3.36 -5.56 6.99
CA SER A 46 2.87 -6.22 5.77
C SER A 46 2.26 -5.16 4.86
N ILE A 47 2.78 -5.07 3.65
CA ILE A 47 2.32 -4.11 2.64
C ILE A 47 1.41 -4.85 1.67
N GLU A 48 0.14 -4.44 1.58
CA GLU A 48 -0.86 -5.16 0.79
C GLU A 48 -1.47 -4.25 -0.25
N GLY A 49 -1.31 -4.62 -1.51
CA GLY A 49 -1.89 -3.89 -2.64
C GLY A 49 -3.29 -4.38 -2.94
N ASN A 50 -4.17 -3.44 -3.27
CA ASN A 50 -5.58 -3.74 -3.57
C ASN A 50 -6.02 -2.98 -4.81
N THR A 51 -6.96 -3.56 -5.55
CA THR A 51 -7.54 -2.94 -6.74
C THR A 51 -9.07 -2.90 -6.61
N ASP A 52 -9.72 -2.15 -7.52
CA ASP A 52 -11.15 -2.33 -7.73
C ASP A 52 -11.36 -3.56 -8.62
N ASN A 53 -12.60 -3.80 -9.06
CA ASN A 53 -12.94 -4.97 -9.87
C ASN A 53 -13.02 -4.69 -11.37
N VAL A 54 -12.51 -3.55 -11.82
CA VAL A 54 -12.48 -3.22 -13.25
C VAL A 54 -11.32 -3.95 -13.92
N GLY A 55 -11.62 -4.64 -15.03
CA GLY A 55 -10.64 -5.42 -15.77
C GLY A 55 -10.54 -6.86 -15.30
N GLU A 56 -9.55 -7.58 -15.79
CA GLU A 56 -9.42 -9.01 -15.50
C GLU A 56 -8.82 -9.26 -14.12
N PRO A 57 -9.38 -10.23 -13.36
CA PRO A 57 -8.90 -10.52 -12.00
C PRO A 57 -7.42 -10.88 -11.92
N GLU A 58 -6.90 -11.66 -12.87
CA GLU A 58 -5.47 -12.04 -12.86
C GLU A 58 -4.57 -10.83 -13.08
N ARG A 59 -4.98 -9.92 -13.95
CA ARG A 59 -4.24 -8.70 -14.22
C ARG A 59 -4.24 -7.80 -12.99
N ASN A 60 -5.38 -7.69 -12.32
CA ASN A 60 -5.51 -6.91 -11.09
C ASN A 60 -4.66 -7.52 -9.97
N GLN A 61 -4.61 -8.84 -9.89
CA GLN A 61 -3.77 -9.52 -8.91
C GLN A 61 -2.30 -9.16 -9.11
N LYS A 62 -1.80 -9.27 -10.33
CA LYS A 62 -0.41 -8.93 -10.64
C LYS A 62 -0.10 -7.46 -10.42
N LEU A 63 -1.03 -6.58 -10.78
CA LEU A 63 -0.85 -5.14 -10.59
C LEU A 63 -0.76 -4.81 -9.10
N SER A 64 -1.61 -5.42 -8.28
CA SER A 64 -1.60 -5.19 -6.84
C SER A 64 -0.29 -5.67 -6.20
N GLU A 65 0.25 -6.80 -6.68
CA GLU A 65 1.55 -7.31 -6.22
C GLU A 65 2.67 -6.33 -6.55
N ARG A 66 2.68 -5.81 -7.78
CA ARG A 66 3.72 -4.85 -8.20
C ARG A 66 3.61 -3.54 -7.43
N ARG A 67 2.40 -3.08 -7.14
CA ARG A 67 2.20 -1.85 -6.39
C ARG A 67 2.67 -1.99 -4.93
N ALA A 68 2.36 -3.11 -4.29
CA ALA A 68 2.84 -3.39 -2.95
C ALA A 68 4.37 -3.46 -2.94
N LYS A 69 4.96 -4.13 -3.92
CA LYS A 69 6.42 -4.23 -4.03
C LYS A 69 7.07 -2.88 -4.27
N ALA A 70 6.45 -2.02 -5.07
CA ALA A 70 6.99 -0.67 -5.31
C ALA A 70 7.07 0.13 -4.01
N CYS A 71 6.04 0.02 -3.16
CA CYS A 71 6.05 0.66 -1.85
C CYS A 71 7.14 0.08 -0.95
N MET A 72 7.27 -1.27 -0.94
CA MET A 72 8.32 -1.93 -0.16
C MET A 72 9.70 -1.48 -0.60
N ASP A 73 9.95 -1.44 -1.93
CA ASP A 73 11.24 -1.02 -2.48
C ASP A 73 11.57 0.42 -2.10
N TYR A 74 10.57 1.29 -2.08
CA TYR A 74 10.78 2.67 -1.63
C TYR A 74 11.23 2.73 -0.17
N LEU A 75 10.56 1.97 0.71
CA LEU A 75 10.93 1.92 2.13
C LEU A 75 12.35 1.39 2.30
N ILE A 76 12.72 0.37 1.53
CA ILE A 76 14.10 -0.18 1.56
C ILE A 76 15.09 0.88 1.13
N SER A 77 14.75 1.68 0.11
CA SER A 77 15.63 2.77 -0.36
C SER A 77 15.84 3.84 0.72
N LYS A 78 14.93 3.93 1.68
CA LYS A 78 15.03 4.84 2.82
C LYS A 78 15.66 4.16 4.04
N LYS A 79 16.35 3.04 3.83
CA LYS A 79 17.13 2.31 4.83
C LYS A 79 16.30 1.54 5.85
N ILE A 80 15.06 1.21 5.51
CA ILE A 80 14.28 0.28 6.31
C ILE A 80 14.75 -1.13 5.93
N ALA A 81 15.07 -1.96 6.92
CA ALA A 81 15.57 -3.31 6.67
C ALA A 81 14.51 -4.17 5.99
N ALA A 82 14.90 -4.89 4.94
CA ALA A 82 13.98 -5.72 4.17
C ALA A 82 13.30 -6.80 5.01
N ASN A 83 13.99 -7.32 6.04
CA ASN A 83 13.41 -8.36 6.91
C ASN A 83 12.31 -7.86 7.85
N ARG A 84 12.08 -6.55 7.88
CA ARG A 84 10.96 -5.96 8.62
C ARG A 84 9.72 -5.80 7.76
N LEU A 85 9.83 -6.05 6.46
CA LEU A 85 8.79 -5.76 5.48
C LEU A 85 8.40 -7.04 4.74
N SER A 86 7.12 -7.13 4.40
CA SER A 86 6.62 -8.12 3.46
C SER A 86 5.63 -7.43 2.53
N SER A 87 5.46 -7.98 1.34
CA SER A 87 4.50 -7.42 0.39
C SER A 87 3.67 -8.53 -0.22
N LYS A 88 2.40 -8.23 -0.48
CA LYS A 88 1.52 -9.14 -1.21
C LYS A 88 0.45 -8.35 -1.94
N GLY A 89 -0.12 -8.96 -2.96
CA GLY A 89 -1.24 -8.39 -3.69
C GLY A 89 -2.51 -9.16 -3.37
N ASN A 90 -3.57 -8.43 -3.08
CA ASN A 90 -4.90 -9.01 -2.84
C ASN A 90 -5.79 -8.92 -4.09
N GLY A 91 -5.33 -8.21 -5.14
CA GLY A 91 -6.16 -7.97 -6.31
C GLY A 91 -7.45 -7.27 -5.91
N GLU A 92 -8.57 -7.79 -6.43
CA GLU A 92 -9.90 -7.24 -6.14
C GLU A 92 -10.62 -7.94 -4.98
N ASN A 93 -9.93 -8.84 -4.27
CA ASN A 93 -10.59 -9.75 -3.32
C ASN A 93 -10.97 -9.13 -1.98
N ASN A 94 -10.43 -7.96 -1.64
CA ASN A 94 -10.66 -7.32 -0.34
C ASN A 94 -11.27 -5.93 -0.50
N PRO A 95 -12.48 -5.81 -1.06
CA PRO A 95 -13.09 -4.49 -1.25
C PRO A 95 -13.49 -3.87 0.08
N ILE A 96 -13.34 -2.55 0.19
CA ILE A 96 -13.86 -1.78 1.32
C ILE A 96 -14.97 -0.82 0.88
N GLY A 97 -15.08 -0.59 -0.43
CA GLY A 97 -16.11 0.26 -1.01
C GLY A 97 -16.93 -0.50 -2.05
N ASP A 98 -18.04 0.11 -2.46
CA ASP A 98 -18.92 -0.48 -3.48
C ASP A 98 -18.31 -0.31 -4.87
N ASN A 99 -17.96 -1.44 -5.51
CA ASN A 99 -17.38 -1.43 -6.86
C ASN A 99 -18.37 -0.92 -7.93
N LYS A 100 -19.65 -0.80 -7.58
CA LYS A 100 -20.64 -0.25 -8.51
C LYS A 100 -20.59 1.25 -8.60
N THR A 101 -19.95 1.92 -7.64
CA THR A 101 -19.82 3.37 -7.64
C THR A 101 -18.38 3.78 -7.93
N LYS A 102 -18.22 4.97 -8.51
CA LYS A 102 -16.89 5.52 -8.77
C LYS A 102 -16.11 5.75 -7.47
N GLU A 103 -16.80 6.24 -6.45
CA GLU A 103 -16.21 6.52 -5.15
C GLU A 103 -15.78 5.22 -4.46
N GLY A 104 -16.60 4.19 -4.53
CA GLY A 104 -16.27 2.89 -3.94
C GLY A 104 -15.07 2.25 -4.62
N ARG A 105 -15.00 2.33 -5.95
CA ARG A 105 -13.85 1.81 -6.69
C ARG A 105 -12.57 2.55 -6.31
N GLN A 106 -12.65 3.86 -6.13
CA GLN A 106 -11.48 4.64 -5.70
C GLN A 106 -11.00 4.21 -4.32
N GLN A 107 -11.93 3.93 -3.40
CA GLN A 107 -11.58 3.42 -2.07
C GLN A 107 -10.89 2.08 -2.15
N ASN A 108 -11.27 1.23 -3.11
CA ASN A 108 -10.68 -0.10 -3.25
C ASN A 108 -9.28 -0.08 -3.85
N ARG A 109 -8.93 0.95 -4.61
CA ARG A 109 -7.59 1.12 -5.19
C ARG A 109 -6.66 1.72 -4.15
N ARG A 110 -6.14 0.87 -3.26
CA ARG A 110 -5.33 1.32 -2.13
C ARG A 110 -4.20 0.36 -1.81
N THR A 111 -3.17 0.87 -1.17
CA THR A 111 -2.10 0.06 -0.57
C THR A 111 -2.21 0.20 0.95
N GLU A 112 -2.31 -0.94 1.63
CA GLU A 112 -2.41 -0.99 3.09
C GLU A 112 -1.06 -1.28 3.71
N PHE A 113 -0.78 -0.60 4.83
CA PHE A 113 0.41 -0.86 5.64
C PHE A 113 -0.07 -1.40 6.97
N ASN A 114 0.05 -2.71 7.15
CA ASN A 114 -0.49 -3.40 8.34
C ASN A 114 0.65 -3.73 9.30
N PRO A 115 0.75 -3.01 10.43
CA PRO A 115 1.82 -3.28 11.38
C PRO A 115 1.62 -4.63 12.07
N ILE A 116 2.72 -5.33 12.27
CA ILE A 116 2.75 -6.61 12.99
C ILE A 116 3.59 -6.39 14.23
N TRP A 117 2.96 -6.44 15.38
CA TRP A 117 3.63 -6.29 16.66
C TRP A 117 4.04 -7.67 17.20
N ARG A 118 5.19 -7.70 17.83
CA ARG A 118 5.66 -8.90 18.51
C ARG A 118 5.68 -8.69 20.01
#